data_386c94b9054ed3e06e9adadba771d8fb
#
_entry.id   386c94b9054ed3e06e9adadba771d8fb
#
_cell.length_a   1.000
_cell.length_b   1.000
_cell.length_c   1.000
_cell.angle_alpha   90.00
_cell.angle_beta   90.00
_cell.angle_gamma   90.00
#
_symmetry.space_group_name_H-M   'P 1'
#
loop_
_entity.id
_entity.type
_entity.pdbx_description
1 polymer ?
#
loop_
_entity_poly.entity_id
_entity_poly.type
_entity_poly.pdbx_seq_one_letter_code
_entity_poly.pdbx_strand_id
1 'polypeptide(L)'
;VDAGKTTLSEQLLYRGGTLRRAGRVDSGDTCLDHDVIERSRGITVFADEAAFTACGLPFRLIDTPGHADFSGEMERSIWAVDCAVLVVSCVEGVQAHTETVWRLLRQNDVPVVFFLNKADLPTADAAGTLAAVRARLGADVLACGPDFCAADIGEALAEELAARDETLMEDYLVRGYDAQAARERGAALVRAGLVCPAVVGAALNGTGVDTLLNVLAAFCAAPQEEAGDALFRARVYKVRHEKNGGRIVFLKVLAGRLRPKENVACPEKGGTAYYKVNGLRAYSGGKSAPLAEAGPGTLCAAAGLGRVMPGDVVGADARPGMPPALRPLLSAQVLAGPALPPRRLLELL
;
A
#
# COMPACT_ATOMS: atom_id res chain seq x y z
N VAL A 1 -2.15 4.96 -15.57
CA VAL A 1 -2.51 3.75 -16.34
C VAL A 1 -1.24 3.22 -17.00
N ASP A 2 -1.07 1.93 -17.19
CA ASP A 2 0.04 1.27 -17.93
C ASP A 2 1.49 1.64 -17.50
N ALA A 3 1.67 2.22 -16.34
CA ALA A 3 3.00 2.52 -15.79
C ALA A 3 3.80 1.26 -15.39
N GLY A 4 3.17 0.06 -15.39
CA GLY A 4 3.80 -1.22 -15.06
C GLY A 4 3.70 -1.61 -13.58
N LYS A 5 2.63 -1.23 -12.88
CA LYS A 5 2.41 -1.59 -11.46
C LYS A 5 2.40 -3.09 -11.22
N THR A 6 1.51 -3.82 -11.88
CA THR A 6 1.39 -5.28 -11.72
C THR A 6 2.69 -5.99 -12.12
N THR A 7 3.40 -5.51 -13.16
CA THR A 7 4.72 -6.03 -13.53
C THR A 7 5.73 -5.83 -12.41
N LEU A 8 5.74 -4.67 -11.76
CA LEU A 8 6.60 -4.39 -10.61
C LEU A 8 6.20 -5.28 -9.42
N SER A 9 4.92 -5.42 -9.15
CA SER A 9 4.39 -6.30 -8.09
C SER A 9 4.84 -7.75 -8.27
N GLU A 10 4.76 -8.29 -9.48
CA GLU A 10 5.25 -9.64 -9.82
C GLU A 10 6.77 -9.77 -9.61
N GLN A 11 7.55 -8.75 -9.97
CA GLN A 11 9.00 -8.74 -9.72
C GLN A 11 9.36 -8.71 -8.24
N LEU A 12 8.64 -7.91 -7.44
CA LEU A 12 8.82 -7.86 -5.99
C LEU A 12 8.55 -9.23 -5.34
N LEU A 13 7.47 -9.91 -5.75
CA LEU A 13 7.14 -11.25 -5.28
C LEU A 13 8.16 -12.30 -5.72
N TYR A 14 8.68 -12.19 -6.94
CA TYR A 14 9.74 -13.06 -7.46
C TYR A 14 11.05 -12.88 -6.68
N ARG A 15 11.50 -11.63 -6.47
CA ARG A 15 12.71 -11.32 -5.69
C ARG A 15 12.56 -11.72 -4.23
N GLY A 16 11.36 -11.60 -3.66
CA GLY A 16 11.03 -12.08 -2.31
C GLY A 16 10.85 -13.60 -2.20
N GLY A 17 11.10 -14.36 -3.27
CA GLY A 17 11.06 -15.83 -3.27
C GLY A 17 9.66 -16.45 -3.17
N THR A 18 8.60 -15.63 -3.22
CA THR A 18 7.22 -16.12 -3.19
C THR A 18 6.82 -16.77 -4.52
N LEU A 19 7.36 -16.26 -5.63
CA LEU A 19 7.15 -16.80 -6.97
C LEU A 19 8.42 -17.46 -7.50
N ARG A 20 8.26 -18.55 -8.26
CA ARG A 20 9.38 -19.21 -8.95
C ARG A 20 9.85 -18.46 -10.20
N ARG A 21 8.96 -17.66 -10.79
CA ARG A 21 9.21 -16.75 -11.91
C ARG A 21 8.25 -15.57 -11.81
N ALA A 22 8.65 -14.40 -12.29
CA ALA A 22 7.74 -13.27 -12.42
C ALA A 22 6.73 -13.55 -13.54
N GLY A 23 5.44 -13.39 -13.25
CA GLY A 23 4.38 -13.46 -14.24
C GLY A 23 4.42 -12.26 -15.19
N ARG A 24 3.75 -12.38 -16.33
CA ARG A 24 3.60 -11.29 -17.31
C ARG A 24 2.13 -10.98 -17.54
N VAL A 25 1.79 -9.70 -17.51
CA VAL A 25 0.42 -9.23 -17.78
C VAL A 25 -0.01 -9.64 -19.19
N ASP A 26 0.90 -9.49 -20.18
CA ASP A 26 0.64 -9.84 -21.57
C ASP A 26 0.32 -11.34 -21.80
N SER A 27 0.84 -12.20 -20.95
CA SER A 27 0.63 -13.67 -21.01
C SER A 27 -0.57 -14.10 -20.15
N GLY A 28 -1.15 -13.23 -19.33
CA GLY A 28 -2.24 -13.54 -18.40
C GLY A 28 -1.86 -14.55 -17.31
N ASP A 29 -0.55 -14.68 -16.99
CA ASP A 29 -0.02 -15.63 -16.01
C ASP A 29 0.43 -14.92 -14.70
N THR A 30 -0.07 -13.72 -14.43
CA THR A 30 0.17 -12.97 -13.21
C THR A 30 -0.43 -13.66 -11.98
N CYS A 31 0.28 -13.60 -10.86
CA CYS A 31 -0.16 -14.19 -9.60
C CYS A 31 -1.25 -13.36 -8.91
N LEU A 32 -1.31 -12.05 -9.16
CA LEU A 32 -2.22 -11.13 -8.46
C LEU A 32 -3.55 -10.95 -9.18
N ASP A 33 -3.60 -11.03 -10.52
CA ASP A 33 -4.86 -10.90 -11.27
C ASP A 33 -5.62 -12.24 -11.26
N HIS A 34 -6.45 -12.45 -10.26
CA HIS A 34 -7.19 -13.72 -10.08
C HIS A 34 -8.55 -13.74 -10.74
N ASP A 35 -9.20 -12.58 -10.92
CA ASP A 35 -10.54 -12.49 -11.46
C ASP A 35 -10.55 -12.71 -12.99
N VAL A 36 -11.64 -13.34 -13.47
CA VAL A 36 -11.84 -13.60 -14.90
C VAL A 36 -11.91 -12.29 -15.70
N ILE A 37 -12.46 -11.24 -15.09
CA ILE A 37 -12.59 -9.91 -15.71
C ILE A 37 -11.22 -9.26 -15.83
N GLU A 38 -10.39 -9.33 -14.78
CA GLU A 38 -9.02 -8.81 -14.77
C GLU A 38 -8.17 -9.44 -15.87
N ARG A 39 -8.17 -10.76 -15.93
CA ARG A 39 -7.43 -11.52 -16.97
C ARG A 39 -7.92 -11.24 -18.38
N SER A 40 -9.24 -11.12 -18.57
CA SER A 40 -9.80 -10.87 -19.89
C SER A 40 -9.54 -9.46 -20.43
N ARG A 41 -9.37 -8.48 -19.52
CA ARG A 41 -9.15 -7.08 -19.86
C ARG A 41 -7.71 -6.62 -19.67
N GLY A 42 -6.85 -7.41 -19.02
CA GLY A 42 -5.47 -7.06 -18.70
C GLY A 42 -5.34 -5.85 -17.75
N ILE A 43 -6.34 -5.65 -16.87
CA ILE A 43 -6.36 -4.54 -15.90
C ILE A 43 -6.71 -5.06 -14.52
N THR A 44 -6.05 -4.54 -13.49
CA THR A 44 -6.40 -4.81 -12.09
C THR A 44 -7.65 -4.03 -11.72
N VAL A 45 -8.66 -4.72 -11.18
CA VAL A 45 -9.96 -4.16 -10.77
C VAL A 45 -10.07 -4.13 -9.25
N PHE A 46 -9.57 -5.17 -8.57
CA PHE A 46 -9.60 -5.33 -7.13
C PHE A 46 -8.19 -5.16 -6.55
N ALA A 47 -8.11 -4.64 -5.33
CA ALA A 47 -6.85 -4.62 -4.60
C ALA A 47 -6.57 -6.02 -4.06
N ASP A 48 -5.52 -6.65 -4.55
CA ASP A 48 -5.06 -7.97 -4.10
C ASP A 48 -3.83 -7.87 -3.21
N GLU A 49 -3.78 -8.77 -2.21
CA GLU A 49 -2.74 -8.79 -1.20
C GLU A 49 -1.80 -9.97 -1.41
N ALA A 50 -0.51 -9.73 -1.28
CA ALA A 50 0.48 -10.79 -1.23
C ALA A 50 1.54 -10.54 -0.15
N ALA A 51 2.08 -11.63 0.41
CA ALA A 51 3.14 -11.55 1.41
C ALA A 51 4.44 -12.08 0.83
N PHE A 52 5.54 -11.41 1.13
CA PHE A 52 6.89 -11.85 0.79
C PHE A 52 7.91 -11.37 1.83
N THR A 53 9.14 -11.87 1.75
CA THR A 53 10.25 -11.45 2.62
C THR A 53 11.39 -10.93 1.76
N ALA A 54 11.92 -9.75 2.08
CA ALA A 54 13.10 -9.21 1.42
C ALA A 54 13.93 -8.40 2.42
N CYS A 55 15.24 -8.33 2.23
CA CYS A 55 16.18 -7.64 3.13
C CYS A 55 16.00 -8.03 4.62
N GLY A 56 15.60 -9.28 4.90
CA GLY A 56 15.34 -9.76 6.26
C GLY A 56 14.02 -9.28 6.89
N LEU A 57 13.20 -8.51 6.17
CA LEU A 57 11.93 -7.96 6.65
C LEU A 57 10.73 -8.60 5.95
N PRO A 58 9.60 -8.81 6.67
CA PRO A 58 8.34 -9.23 6.07
C PRO A 58 7.63 -8.04 5.42
N PHE A 59 7.20 -8.22 4.17
CA PHE A 59 6.41 -7.24 3.42
C PHE A 59 5.00 -7.76 3.14
N ARG A 60 4.05 -6.84 3.15
CA ARG A 60 2.68 -7.04 2.65
C ARG A 60 2.46 -6.09 1.48
N LEU A 61 2.38 -6.64 0.29
CA LEU A 61 2.09 -5.90 -0.93
C LEU A 61 0.58 -5.84 -1.12
N ILE A 62 0.06 -4.66 -1.43
CA ILE A 62 -1.29 -4.45 -1.92
C ILE A 62 -1.17 -3.88 -3.33
N ASP A 63 -1.47 -4.68 -4.35
CA ASP A 63 -1.57 -4.17 -5.71
C ASP A 63 -2.91 -3.45 -5.89
N THR A 64 -2.88 -2.26 -6.47
CA THR A 64 -4.05 -1.38 -6.57
C THR A 64 -4.43 -1.14 -8.02
N PRO A 65 -5.75 -1.03 -8.31
CA PRO A 65 -6.20 -0.66 -9.63
C PRO A 65 -5.55 0.63 -10.13
N GLY A 66 -5.14 0.63 -11.40
CA GLY A 66 -4.50 1.80 -12.02
C GLY A 66 -5.44 2.69 -12.82
N HIS A 67 -6.69 2.25 -13.04
CA HIS A 67 -7.66 2.98 -13.82
C HIS A 67 -8.48 3.93 -12.94
N ALA A 68 -8.79 5.12 -13.44
CA ALA A 68 -9.53 6.14 -12.70
C ALA A 68 -10.92 5.65 -12.23
N ASP A 69 -11.55 4.75 -12.99
CA ASP A 69 -12.86 4.19 -12.65
C ASP A 69 -12.88 3.38 -11.35
N PHE A 70 -11.71 2.86 -10.94
CA PHE A 70 -11.55 2.07 -9.71
C PHE A 70 -10.86 2.86 -8.58
N SER A 71 -10.85 4.17 -8.67
CA SER A 71 -10.19 5.05 -7.69
C SER A 71 -10.71 4.87 -6.26
N GLY A 72 -11.96 4.47 -6.08
CA GLY A 72 -12.52 4.17 -4.75
C GLY A 72 -11.90 2.93 -4.09
N GLU A 73 -11.52 1.91 -4.85
CA GLU A 73 -10.80 0.75 -4.32
C GLU A 73 -9.34 1.12 -3.96
N MET A 74 -8.70 1.92 -4.80
CA MET A 74 -7.37 2.47 -4.52
C MET A 74 -7.38 3.32 -3.24
N GLU A 75 -8.35 4.21 -3.04
CA GLU A 75 -8.46 5.04 -1.84
C GLU A 75 -8.58 4.20 -0.57
N ARG A 76 -9.39 3.12 -0.60
CA ARG A 76 -9.52 2.19 0.53
C ARG A 76 -8.20 1.50 0.86
N SER A 77 -7.43 1.15 -0.16
CA SER A 77 -6.11 0.51 0.00
C SER A 77 -5.11 1.45 0.69
N ILE A 78 -5.19 2.76 0.47
CA ILE A 78 -4.36 3.77 1.12
C ILE A 78 -4.50 3.71 2.66
N TRP A 79 -5.66 3.35 3.19
CA TRP A 79 -5.87 3.25 4.64
C TRP A 79 -5.20 2.03 5.28
N ALA A 80 -4.71 1.09 4.47
CA ALA A 80 -4.10 -0.16 4.93
C ALA A 80 -2.56 -0.17 4.86
N VAL A 81 -1.96 0.77 4.10
CA VAL A 81 -0.52 0.76 3.84
C VAL A 81 0.28 1.64 4.82
N ASP A 82 1.54 1.32 5.02
CA ASP A 82 2.50 2.12 5.77
C ASP A 82 3.36 2.98 4.84
N CYS A 83 3.46 2.61 3.57
CA CYS A 83 4.19 3.31 2.53
C CYS A 83 3.58 2.97 1.17
N ALA A 84 3.65 3.87 0.21
CA ALA A 84 3.18 3.67 -1.15
C ALA A 84 4.35 3.78 -2.15
N VAL A 85 4.40 2.82 -3.09
CA VAL A 85 5.28 2.94 -4.27
C VAL A 85 4.48 3.54 -5.41
N LEU A 86 4.79 4.79 -5.77
CA LEU A 86 4.15 5.48 -6.89
C LEU A 86 4.95 5.25 -8.16
N VAL A 87 4.41 4.39 -9.04
CA VAL A 87 5.07 4.01 -10.29
C VAL A 87 4.77 5.06 -11.36
N VAL A 88 5.81 5.65 -11.93
CA VAL A 88 5.73 6.65 -13.00
C VAL A 88 6.52 6.14 -14.21
N SER A 89 5.91 6.18 -15.39
CA SER A 89 6.58 5.79 -16.64
C SER A 89 7.57 6.86 -17.09
N CYS A 90 8.83 6.49 -17.36
CA CYS A 90 9.83 7.39 -17.95
C CYS A 90 9.52 7.79 -19.39
N VAL A 91 8.56 7.14 -20.03
CA VAL A 91 8.11 7.47 -21.41
C VAL A 91 6.97 8.47 -21.39
N GLU A 92 6.01 8.29 -20.47
CA GLU A 92 4.79 9.09 -20.42
C GLU A 92 4.86 10.23 -19.40
N GLY A 93 5.81 10.16 -18.46
CA GLY A 93 5.97 11.14 -17.40
C GLY A 93 4.83 11.19 -16.41
N VAL A 94 4.70 12.31 -15.72
CA VAL A 94 3.64 12.56 -14.72
C VAL A 94 2.32 12.85 -15.44
N GLN A 95 1.32 12.00 -15.22
CA GLN A 95 -0.04 12.11 -15.76
C GLN A 95 -1.01 12.74 -14.76
N ALA A 96 -2.18 13.20 -15.20
CA ALA A 96 -3.22 13.77 -14.33
C ALA A 96 -3.68 12.79 -13.23
N HIS A 97 -3.74 11.49 -13.54
CA HIS A 97 -4.07 10.47 -12.54
C HIS A 97 -2.96 10.33 -11.49
N THR A 98 -1.68 10.47 -11.87
CA THR A 98 -0.55 10.51 -10.92
C THR A 98 -0.70 11.64 -9.91
N GLU A 99 -1.10 12.83 -10.36
CA GLU A 99 -1.36 13.98 -9.47
C GLU A 99 -2.53 13.72 -8.51
N THR A 100 -3.58 13.05 -8.98
CA THR A 100 -4.72 12.67 -8.13
C THR A 100 -4.30 11.69 -7.04
N VAL A 101 -3.57 10.63 -7.41
CA VAL A 101 -3.06 9.63 -6.46
C VAL A 101 -2.10 10.28 -5.46
N TRP A 102 -1.17 11.11 -5.94
CA TRP A 102 -0.24 11.86 -5.09
C TRP A 102 -0.99 12.70 -4.04
N ARG A 103 -2.01 13.46 -4.46
CA ARG A 103 -2.82 14.28 -3.54
C ARG A 103 -3.49 13.41 -2.47
N LEU A 104 -4.07 12.28 -2.83
CA LEU A 104 -4.70 11.35 -1.89
C LEU A 104 -3.69 10.76 -0.89
N LEU A 105 -2.50 10.37 -1.34
CA LEU A 105 -1.44 9.88 -0.48
C LEU A 105 -1.01 10.96 0.53
N ARG A 106 -0.81 12.18 0.06
CA ARG A 106 -0.47 13.33 0.92
C ARG A 106 -1.57 13.68 1.93
N GLN A 107 -2.84 13.62 1.53
CA GLN A 107 -3.99 13.87 2.43
C GLN A 107 -4.15 12.81 3.54
N ASN A 108 -3.61 11.63 3.33
CA ASN A 108 -3.63 10.53 4.28
C ASN A 108 -2.29 10.31 4.99
N ASP A 109 -1.33 11.24 4.86
CA ASP A 109 0.00 11.20 5.46
C ASP A 109 0.76 9.89 5.17
N VAL A 110 0.55 9.32 3.98
CA VAL A 110 1.24 8.09 3.56
C VAL A 110 2.59 8.45 2.92
N PRO A 111 3.69 7.92 3.44
CA PRO A 111 5.02 8.07 2.83
C PRO A 111 5.05 7.51 1.41
N VAL A 112 5.77 8.17 0.52
CA VAL A 112 5.83 7.78 -0.89
C VAL A 112 7.26 7.55 -1.35
N VAL A 113 7.46 6.42 -2.03
CA VAL A 113 8.67 6.11 -2.81
C VAL A 113 8.28 6.13 -4.29
N PHE A 114 9.02 6.87 -5.10
CA PHE A 114 8.83 6.87 -6.55
C PHE A 114 9.61 5.73 -7.19
N PHE A 115 8.97 4.99 -8.10
CA PHE A 115 9.64 4.08 -9.02
C PHE A 115 9.46 4.58 -10.45
N LEU A 116 10.53 5.12 -11.04
CA LEU A 116 10.55 5.65 -12.40
C LEU A 116 10.81 4.49 -13.35
N ASN A 117 9.72 3.93 -13.88
CA ASN A 117 9.70 2.66 -14.62
C ASN A 117 9.88 2.84 -16.13
N LYS A 118 10.17 1.74 -16.81
CA LYS A 118 10.39 1.67 -18.27
C LYS A 118 11.62 2.46 -18.73
N ALA A 119 12.64 2.59 -17.88
CA ALA A 119 13.87 3.33 -18.20
C ALA A 119 14.73 2.63 -19.28
N ASP A 120 14.42 1.37 -19.59
CA ASP A 120 15.06 0.56 -20.64
C ASP A 120 14.56 0.87 -22.06
N LEU A 121 13.47 1.60 -22.22
CA LEU A 121 12.92 1.92 -23.52
C LEU A 121 13.69 3.07 -24.19
N PRO A 122 13.87 3.03 -25.53
CA PRO A 122 14.62 4.07 -26.26
C PRO A 122 14.05 5.49 -26.12
N THR A 123 12.75 5.61 -25.83
CA THR A 123 12.04 6.88 -25.66
C THR A 123 11.97 7.33 -24.21
N ALA A 124 12.61 6.61 -23.29
CA ALA A 124 12.58 6.93 -21.87
C ALA A 124 13.42 8.16 -21.55
N ASP A 125 12.85 9.09 -20.78
CA ASP A 125 13.55 10.23 -20.19
C ASP A 125 13.40 10.21 -18.67
N ALA A 126 14.30 9.50 -18.00
CA ALA A 126 14.29 9.40 -16.54
C ALA A 126 14.60 10.75 -15.87
N ALA A 127 15.52 11.53 -16.44
CA ALA A 127 15.90 12.84 -15.87
C ALA A 127 14.76 13.85 -15.98
N GLY A 128 14.13 13.94 -17.17
CA GLY A 128 12.96 14.80 -17.37
C GLY A 128 11.75 14.36 -16.55
N THR A 129 11.55 13.04 -16.36
CA THR A 129 10.50 12.51 -15.50
C THR A 129 10.75 12.88 -14.03
N LEU A 130 11.97 12.78 -13.54
CA LEU A 130 12.35 13.19 -12.18
C LEU A 130 12.12 14.70 -11.98
N ALA A 131 12.52 15.51 -12.96
CA ALA A 131 12.28 16.96 -12.94
C ALA A 131 10.77 17.28 -12.94
N ALA A 132 9.97 16.54 -13.71
CA ALA A 132 8.51 16.70 -13.75
C ALA A 132 7.85 16.29 -12.41
N VAL A 133 8.33 15.24 -11.74
CA VAL A 133 7.88 14.84 -10.39
C VAL A 133 8.12 15.99 -9.40
N ARG A 134 9.31 16.58 -9.40
CA ARG A 134 9.63 17.72 -8.53
C ARG A 134 8.76 18.93 -8.82
N ALA A 135 8.62 19.30 -10.09
CA ALA A 135 7.91 20.52 -10.50
C ALA A 135 6.38 20.41 -10.36
N ARG A 136 5.79 19.29 -10.80
CA ARG A 136 4.32 19.14 -10.86
C ARG A 136 3.72 18.62 -9.56
N LEU A 137 4.44 17.78 -8.83
CA LEU A 137 3.96 17.22 -7.56
C LEU A 137 4.45 17.99 -6.33
N GLY A 138 5.42 18.90 -6.51
CA GLY A 138 6.05 19.63 -5.40
C GLY A 138 6.78 18.69 -4.41
N ALA A 139 7.23 17.53 -4.89
CA ALA A 139 7.89 16.55 -4.06
C ALA A 139 9.38 16.87 -3.89
N ASP A 140 9.88 16.85 -2.66
CA ASP A 140 11.33 16.84 -2.42
C ASP A 140 11.86 15.42 -2.64
N VAL A 141 12.52 15.23 -3.77
CA VAL A 141 12.91 13.90 -4.23
C VAL A 141 14.37 13.62 -3.96
N LEU A 142 14.63 12.53 -3.25
CA LEU A 142 15.93 11.94 -2.97
C LEU A 142 16.21 10.81 -3.98
N ALA A 143 17.17 11.01 -4.89
CA ALA A 143 17.47 10.02 -5.91
C ALA A 143 18.36 8.90 -5.33
N CYS A 144 17.85 7.68 -5.31
CA CYS A 144 18.56 6.48 -4.84
C CYS A 144 19.12 5.70 -6.03
N GLY A 145 20.45 5.66 -6.15
CA GLY A 145 21.16 4.99 -7.23
C GLY A 145 21.21 3.47 -7.07
N PRO A 146 21.81 2.76 -8.05
CA PRO A 146 21.89 1.29 -8.04
C PRO A 146 22.76 0.73 -6.90
N ASP A 147 23.69 1.53 -6.37
CA ASP A 147 24.58 1.16 -5.27
C ASP A 147 23.93 1.34 -3.89
N PHE A 148 22.68 1.80 -3.82
CA PHE A 148 21.98 2.00 -2.57
C PHE A 148 21.83 0.68 -1.79
N CYS A 149 22.27 0.68 -0.54
CA CYS A 149 22.16 -0.45 0.37
C CYS A 149 21.41 -0.04 1.65
N ALA A 150 20.49 -0.88 2.11
CA ALA A 150 19.70 -0.59 3.31
C ALA A 150 20.53 -0.55 4.60
N ALA A 151 21.67 -1.24 4.64
CA ALA A 151 22.57 -1.24 5.80
C ALA A 151 23.44 0.02 5.87
N ASP A 152 23.83 0.54 4.70
CA ASP A 152 24.67 1.72 4.56
C ASP A 152 24.21 2.51 3.33
N ILE A 153 23.58 3.65 3.58
CA ILE A 153 22.99 4.48 2.51
C ILE A 153 24.03 5.30 1.73
N GLY A 154 25.28 5.32 2.18
CA GLY A 154 26.39 6.02 1.56
C GLY A 154 26.48 7.50 1.98
N GLU A 155 27.71 8.00 2.04
CA GLU A 155 28.01 9.35 2.52
C GLU A 155 27.36 10.44 1.66
N ALA A 156 27.41 10.32 0.34
CA ALA A 156 26.81 11.30 -0.57
C ALA A 156 25.30 11.48 -0.35
N LEU A 157 24.56 10.38 -0.07
CA LEU A 157 23.14 10.47 0.22
C LEU A 157 22.88 11.03 1.62
N ALA A 158 23.76 10.73 2.58
CA ALA A 158 23.71 11.30 3.92
C ALA A 158 23.91 12.82 3.90
N GLU A 159 24.82 13.33 3.08
CA GLU A 159 25.00 14.78 2.87
C GLU A 159 23.75 15.44 2.27
N GLU A 160 23.12 14.78 1.30
CA GLU A 160 21.85 15.26 0.74
C GLU A 160 20.71 15.29 1.79
N LEU A 161 20.67 14.32 2.71
CA LEU A 161 19.72 14.29 3.81
C LEU A 161 20.05 15.36 4.86
N ALA A 162 21.34 15.55 5.21
CA ALA A 162 21.81 16.56 6.15
C ALA A 162 21.45 17.97 5.68
N ALA A 163 21.49 18.24 4.37
CA ALA A 163 21.03 19.51 3.81
C ALA A 163 19.52 19.81 4.07
N ARG A 164 18.74 18.81 4.49
CA ARG A 164 17.29 18.89 4.79
C ARG A 164 16.96 18.72 6.27
N ASP A 165 17.93 18.45 7.12
CA ASP A 165 17.73 18.17 8.55
C ASP A 165 18.88 18.76 9.37
N GLU A 166 18.57 19.81 10.15
CA GLU A 166 19.57 20.53 10.96
C GLU A 166 20.29 19.60 11.95
N THR A 167 19.56 18.68 12.58
CA THR A 167 20.15 17.75 13.56
C THR A 167 21.16 16.82 12.89
N LEU A 168 20.82 16.28 11.71
CA LEU A 168 21.73 15.43 10.96
C LEU A 168 22.94 16.23 10.45
N MET A 169 22.73 17.50 10.05
CA MET A 169 23.82 18.38 9.63
C MET A 169 24.79 18.66 10.78
N GLU A 170 24.30 19.00 11.98
CA GLU A 170 25.10 19.22 13.15
C GLU A 170 25.92 17.98 13.55
N ASP A 171 25.28 16.82 13.57
CA ASP A 171 25.94 15.54 13.87
C ASP A 171 27.01 15.22 12.82
N TYR A 172 26.72 15.42 11.54
CA TYR A 172 27.68 15.20 10.45
C TYR A 172 28.89 16.11 10.53
N LEU A 173 28.69 17.38 10.84
CA LEU A 173 29.81 18.35 10.99
C LEU A 173 30.70 18.06 12.20
N VAL A 174 30.15 17.51 13.28
CA VAL A 174 30.88 17.23 14.51
C VAL A 174 31.55 15.86 14.49
N ARG A 175 30.85 14.84 13.99
CA ARG A 175 31.25 13.41 14.12
C ARG A 175 31.66 12.78 12.79
N GLY A 176 31.37 13.43 11.65
CA GLY A 176 31.48 12.85 10.32
C GLY A 176 30.31 11.93 9.96
N TYR A 177 30.51 11.15 8.92
CA TYR A 177 29.48 10.23 8.45
C TYR A 177 29.20 9.08 9.44
N ASP A 178 27.92 8.92 9.80
CA ASP A 178 27.40 7.79 10.57
C ASP A 178 26.23 7.17 9.79
N ALA A 179 26.43 5.95 9.27
CA ALA A 179 25.47 5.25 8.43
C ALA A 179 24.15 4.97 9.16
N GLN A 180 24.21 4.66 10.46
CA GLN A 180 23.01 4.38 11.25
C GLN A 180 22.21 5.65 11.51
N ALA A 181 22.86 6.72 11.96
CA ALA A 181 22.22 8.01 12.20
C ALA A 181 21.58 8.56 10.91
N ALA A 182 22.30 8.53 9.79
CA ALA A 182 21.83 8.98 8.49
C ALA A 182 20.58 8.17 8.02
N ARG A 183 20.61 6.85 8.19
CA ARG A 183 19.47 5.98 7.88
C ARG A 183 18.25 6.27 8.77
N GLU A 184 18.43 6.38 10.07
CA GLU A 184 17.34 6.63 11.02
C GLU A 184 16.69 8.00 10.80
N ARG A 185 17.49 9.05 10.56
CA ARG A 185 16.99 10.39 10.24
C ARG A 185 16.32 10.41 8.86
N GLY A 186 16.94 9.78 7.85
CA GLY A 186 16.32 9.62 6.53
C GLY A 186 14.96 8.92 6.60
N ALA A 187 14.86 7.84 7.38
CA ALA A 187 13.58 7.14 7.60
C ALA A 187 12.56 8.05 8.31
N ALA A 188 12.98 8.88 9.25
CA ALA A 188 12.10 9.85 9.91
C ALA A 188 11.57 10.91 8.92
N LEU A 189 12.45 11.48 8.08
CA LEU A 189 12.08 12.45 7.04
C LEU A 189 11.10 11.84 6.01
N VAL A 190 11.35 10.61 5.58
CA VAL A 190 10.45 9.88 4.66
C VAL A 190 9.09 9.60 5.31
N ARG A 191 9.05 9.12 6.54
CA ARG A 191 7.79 8.89 7.28
C ARG A 191 7.01 10.17 7.52
N ALA A 192 7.69 11.28 7.76
CA ALA A 192 7.06 12.59 7.86
C ALA A 192 6.58 13.15 6.50
N GLY A 193 6.90 12.45 5.40
CA GLY A 193 6.59 12.89 4.04
C GLY A 193 7.33 14.14 3.59
N LEU A 194 8.41 14.49 4.27
CA LEU A 194 9.25 15.65 3.92
C LEU A 194 10.19 15.33 2.75
N VAL A 195 10.62 14.09 2.65
CA VAL A 195 11.49 13.59 1.57
C VAL A 195 10.84 12.35 0.94
N CYS A 196 10.95 12.26 -0.37
CA CYS A 196 10.44 11.13 -1.15
C CYS A 196 11.59 10.44 -1.91
N PRO A 197 12.00 9.24 -1.52
CA PRO A 197 12.99 8.49 -2.29
C PRO A 197 12.50 8.19 -3.70
N ALA A 198 13.41 8.18 -4.68
CA ALA A 198 13.10 7.79 -6.05
C ALA A 198 14.15 6.83 -6.60
N VAL A 199 13.68 5.77 -7.22
CA VAL A 199 14.49 4.75 -7.88
C VAL A 199 14.15 4.71 -9.36
N VAL A 200 15.17 4.72 -10.21
CA VAL A 200 15.02 4.55 -11.66
C VAL A 200 15.16 3.06 -11.99
N GLY A 201 14.26 2.53 -12.80
CA GLY A 201 14.31 1.10 -13.14
C GLY A 201 13.46 0.70 -14.32
N ALA A 202 13.46 -0.61 -14.55
CA ALA A 202 12.66 -1.27 -15.57
C ALA A 202 12.10 -2.58 -14.98
N ALA A 203 10.85 -2.54 -14.55
CA ALA A 203 10.22 -3.67 -13.89
C ALA A 203 10.19 -4.93 -14.76
N LEU A 204 10.06 -4.80 -16.09
CA LEU A 204 9.98 -5.93 -17.01
C LEU A 204 11.23 -6.82 -16.96
N ASN A 205 12.41 -6.23 -16.84
CA ASN A 205 13.69 -6.93 -16.78
C ASN A 205 14.29 -7.02 -15.37
N GLY A 206 13.62 -6.44 -14.37
CA GLY A 206 14.03 -6.45 -12.96
C GLY A 206 15.07 -5.41 -12.57
N THR A 207 15.44 -4.50 -13.47
CA THR A 207 16.38 -3.41 -13.17
C THR A 207 15.80 -2.46 -12.13
N GLY A 208 16.58 -2.11 -11.09
CA GLY A 208 16.20 -1.19 -10.03
C GLY A 208 15.26 -1.81 -8.97
N VAL A 209 14.80 -3.05 -9.14
CA VAL A 209 13.89 -3.70 -8.18
C VAL A 209 14.61 -4.00 -6.86
N ASP A 210 15.86 -4.47 -6.91
CA ASP A 210 16.64 -4.72 -5.69
C ASP A 210 16.96 -3.41 -4.96
N THR A 211 17.26 -2.34 -5.70
CA THR A 211 17.42 -0.99 -5.13
C THR A 211 16.14 -0.53 -4.44
N LEU A 212 14.98 -0.72 -5.08
CA LEU A 212 13.69 -0.38 -4.49
C LEU A 212 13.45 -1.15 -3.18
N LEU A 213 13.73 -2.46 -3.14
CA LEU A 213 13.61 -3.27 -1.92
C LEU A 213 14.50 -2.76 -0.79
N ASN A 214 15.75 -2.38 -1.10
CA ASN A 214 16.66 -1.77 -0.12
C ASN A 214 16.14 -0.42 0.38
N VAL A 215 15.61 0.44 -0.50
CA VAL A 215 15.00 1.73 -0.14
C VAL A 215 13.80 1.54 0.78
N LEU A 216 12.91 0.60 0.44
CA LEU A 216 11.75 0.27 1.28
C LEU A 216 12.18 -0.27 2.65
N ALA A 217 13.20 -1.12 2.70
CA ALA A 217 13.73 -1.66 3.95
C ALA A 217 14.41 -0.59 4.81
N ALA A 218 15.13 0.35 4.20
CA ALA A 218 15.84 1.41 4.92
C ALA A 218 14.88 2.47 5.49
N PHE A 219 13.89 2.90 4.71
CA PHE A 219 13.13 4.11 4.99
C PHE A 219 11.65 3.89 5.32
N CYS A 220 11.05 2.78 4.85
CA CYS A 220 9.62 2.53 5.00
C CYS A 220 9.29 1.41 6.00
N ALA A 221 10.29 0.74 6.57
CA ALA A 221 10.05 -0.25 7.61
C ALA A 221 9.31 0.42 8.78
N ALA A 222 8.14 -0.11 9.12
CA ALA A 222 7.40 0.36 10.27
C ALA A 222 8.26 0.17 11.54
N PRO A 223 8.30 1.14 12.45
CA PRO A 223 8.90 0.90 13.76
C PRO A 223 8.25 -0.35 14.34
N GLN A 224 9.07 -1.29 14.81
CA GLN A 224 8.55 -2.39 15.62
C GLN A 224 8.09 -1.76 16.95
N GLU A 225 6.83 -1.31 16.99
CA GLU A 225 6.21 -1.04 18.27
C GLU A 225 6.21 -2.37 19.00
N GLU A 226 6.99 -2.46 20.07
CA GLU A 226 6.82 -3.54 21.02
C GLU A 226 5.33 -3.57 21.38
N ALA A 227 4.73 -4.74 21.23
CA ALA A 227 3.33 -4.95 21.54
C ALA A 227 3.19 -4.85 23.07
N GLY A 228 3.29 -3.62 23.56
CA GLY A 228 3.01 -3.27 24.93
C GLY A 228 1.53 -3.49 25.26
N ASP A 229 1.12 -3.21 26.50
CA ASP A 229 -0.26 -3.31 27.00
C ASP A 229 -1.25 -2.32 26.33
N ALA A 230 -0.96 -1.88 25.10
CA ALA A 230 -1.83 -0.99 24.34
C ALA A 230 -3.16 -1.68 24.03
N LEU A 231 -4.25 -0.97 24.24
CA LEU A 231 -5.59 -1.45 23.90
C LEU A 231 -5.70 -1.67 22.38
N PHE A 232 -6.38 -2.75 22.01
CA PHE A 232 -6.60 -3.09 20.60
C PHE A 232 -7.29 -1.95 19.84
N ARG A 233 -6.72 -1.58 18.71
CA ARG A 233 -7.27 -0.62 17.75
C ARG A 233 -6.91 -1.03 16.33
N ALA A 234 -7.90 -1.03 15.44
CA ALA A 234 -7.68 -1.38 14.04
C ALA A 234 -8.54 -0.49 13.12
N ARG A 235 -8.08 -0.31 11.87
CA ARG A 235 -8.84 0.37 10.81
C ARG A 235 -9.40 -0.65 9.84
N VAL A 236 -10.66 -0.49 9.48
CA VAL A 236 -11.32 -1.27 8.43
C VAL A 236 -10.94 -0.67 7.07
N TYR A 237 -10.38 -1.46 6.16
CA TYR A 237 -10.04 -0.97 4.82
C TYR A 237 -10.85 -1.65 3.71
N LYS A 238 -11.37 -2.87 3.95
CA LYS A 238 -12.18 -3.61 2.97
C LYS A 238 -13.25 -4.44 3.66
N VAL A 239 -14.37 -4.61 3.00
CA VAL A 239 -15.45 -5.55 3.44
C VAL A 239 -15.81 -6.42 2.26
N ARG A 240 -15.89 -7.73 2.47
CA ARG A 240 -16.30 -8.69 1.45
C ARG A 240 -17.43 -9.57 1.98
N HIS A 241 -18.36 -9.93 1.10
CA HIS A 241 -19.40 -10.91 1.40
C HIS A 241 -19.01 -12.27 0.80
N GLU A 242 -19.10 -13.31 1.58
CA GLU A 242 -18.91 -14.69 1.11
C GLU A 242 -20.18 -15.19 0.41
N LYS A 243 -20.04 -16.21 -0.43
CA LYS A 243 -21.18 -16.83 -1.15
C LYS A 243 -22.27 -17.37 -0.22
N ASN A 244 -21.92 -17.74 1.00
CA ASN A 244 -22.84 -18.19 2.05
C ASN A 244 -23.56 -17.04 2.78
N GLY A 245 -23.32 -15.78 2.39
CA GLY A 245 -23.86 -14.58 3.03
C GLY A 245 -23.07 -14.11 4.25
N GLY A 246 -21.98 -14.78 4.59
CA GLY A 246 -21.05 -14.35 5.65
C GLY A 246 -20.35 -13.03 5.27
N ARG A 247 -20.13 -12.18 6.27
CA ARG A 247 -19.44 -10.91 6.10
C ARG A 247 -18.03 -11.00 6.69
N ILE A 248 -17.04 -10.67 5.89
CA ILE A 248 -15.63 -10.63 6.27
C ILE A 248 -15.14 -9.19 6.22
N VAL A 249 -14.54 -8.74 7.31
CA VAL A 249 -14.02 -7.39 7.51
C VAL A 249 -12.51 -7.44 7.52
N PHE A 250 -11.87 -6.73 6.62
CA PHE A 250 -10.42 -6.63 6.52
C PHE A 250 -9.93 -5.46 7.35
N LEU A 251 -8.94 -5.73 8.19
CA LEU A 251 -8.43 -4.84 9.21
C LEU A 251 -6.91 -4.63 9.07
N LYS A 252 -6.49 -3.37 9.23
CA LYS A 252 -5.11 -3.01 9.60
C LYS A 252 -5.05 -2.81 11.10
N VAL A 253 -4.31 -3.64 11.83
CA VAL A 253 -4.10 -3.47 13.26
C VAL A 253 -3.16 -2.28 13.48
N LEU A 254 -3.61 -1.29 14.24
CA LEU A 254 -2.87 -0.05 14.53
C LEU A 254 -2.17 -0.12 15.89
N ALA A 255 -2.79 -0.79 16.88
CA ALA A 255 -2.24 -0.94 18.21
C ALA A 255 -2.84 -2.16 18.90
N GLY A 256 -2.17 -2.67 19.94
CA GLY A 256 -2.62 -3.81 20.71
C GLY A 256 -2.69 -5.09 19.90
N ARG A 257 -3.47 -6.06 20.36
CA ARG A 257 -3.59 -7.39 19.77
C ARG A 257 -5.05 -7.80 19.67
N LEU A 258 -5.36 -8.63 18.67
CA LEU A 258 -6.69 -9.21 18.47
C LEU A 258 -6.59 -10.73 18.37
N ARG A 259 -7.43 -11.43 19.14
CA ARG A 259 -7.57 -12.88 19.09
C ARG A 259 -8.98 -13.30 18.71
N PRO A 260 -9.16 -14.49 18.14
CA PRO A 260 -10.48 -15.07 17.95
C PRO A 260 -11.22 -15.18 19.29
N LYS A 261 -12.55 -14.99 19.26
CA LYS A 261 -13.49 -15.02 20.39
C LYS A 261 -13.46 -13.79 21.32
N GLU A 262 -12.57 -12.83 21.11
CA GLU A 262 -12.59 -11.54 21.81
C GLU A 262 -13.75 -10.66 21.34
N ASN A 263 -14.20 -9.76 22.22
CA ASN A 263 -15.21 -8.76 21.92
C ASN A 263 -14.52 -7.47 21.47
N VAL A 264 -14.95 -6.94 20.35
CA VAL A 264 -14.41 -5.71 19.75
C VAL A 264 -15.49 -4.66 19.71
N ALA A 265 -15.16 -3.46 20.18
CA ALA A 265 -16.01 -2.28 20.06
C ALA A 265 -16.06 -1.83 18.60
N CYS A 266 -17.25 -1.65 18.06
CA CYS A 266 -17.50 -1.23 16.69
C CYS A 266 -18.46 -0.04 16.66
N PRO A 267 -18.26 0.93 15.74
CA PRO A 267 -19.17 2.07 15.63
C PRO A 267 -20.55 1.62 15.09
N GLU A 268 -21.60 2.19 15.68
CA GLU A 268 -22.98 2.03 15.21
C GLU A 268 -23.72 3.37 15.20
N LYS A 269 -24.92 3.39 14.57
CA LYS A 269 -25.78 4.57 14.61
C LYS A 269 -26.21 4.86 16.07
N GLY A 270 -25.64 5.92 16.62
CA GLY A 270 -25.95 6.37 17.99
C GLY A 270 -25.00 5.91 19.07
N GLY A 271 -23.87 5.26 18.74
CA GLY A 271 -22.88 4.89 19.74
C GLY A 271 -21.92 3.77 19.31
N THR A 272 -21.58 2.94 20.26
CA THR A 272 -20.63 1.83 20.08
C THR A 272 -21.31 0.53 20.52
N ALA A 273 -21.18 -0.52 19.72
CA ALA A 273 -21.61 -1.87 20.06
C ALA A 273 -20.43 -2.84 20.13
N TYR A 274 -20.56 -3.90 20.90
CA TYR A 274 -19.51 -4.91 21.04
C TYR A 274 -19.86 -6.16 20.26
N TYR A 275 -18.94 -6.60 19.41
CA TYR A 275 -19.11 -7.77 18.54
C TYR A 275 -18.01 -8.79 18.80
N LYS A 276 -18.41 -10.06 18.85
CA LYS A 276 -17.49 -11.18 19.05
C LYS A 276 -16.83 -11.56 17.73
N VAL A 277 -15.51 -11.60 17.71
CA VAL A 277 -14.71 -12.09 16.59
C VAL A 277 -14.86 -13.61 16.48
N ASN A 278 -15.50 -14.10 15.45
CA ASN A 278 -15.71 -15.53 15.25
C ASN A 278 -14.45 -16.25 14.73
N GLY A 279 -13.58 -15.53 14.01
CA GLY A 279 -12.30 -16.05 13.51
C GLY A 279 -11.48 -14.96 12.86
N LEU A 280 -10.16 -15.18 12.86
CA LEU A 280 -9.18 -14.34 12.17
C LEU A 280 -8.49 -15.13 11.08
N ARG A 281 -8.22 -14.49 9.95
CA ARG A 281 -7.51 -15.07 8.81
C ARG A 281 -6.51 -14.07 8.22
N ALA A 282 -5.36 -14.56 7.76
CA ALA A 282 -4.48 -13.84 6.85
C ALA A 282 -4.83 -14.25 5.41
N TYR A 283 -4.83 -13.28 4.51
CA TYR A 283 -4.98 -13.53 3.07
C TYR A 283 -3.67 -13.29 2.34
N SER A 284 -3.44 -14.07 1.28
CA SER A 284 -2.35 -13.86 0.33
C SER A 284 -2.81 -14.39 -1.02
N GLY A 285 -3.14 -13.48 -1.94
CA GLY A 285 -3.85 -13.81 -3.16
C GLY A 285 -5.20 -14.49 -2.86
N GLY A 286 -5.56 -15.50 -3.62
CA GLY A 286 -6.80 -16.28 -3.42
C GLY A 286 -6.79 -17.23 -2.20
N LYS A 287 -5.67 -17.34 -1.46
CA LYS A 287 -5.52 -18.25 -0.33
C LYS A 287 -5.72 -17.54 1.00
N SER A 288 -6.28 -18.25 1.98
CA SER A 288 -6.37 -17.75 3.36
C SER A 288 -5.89 -18.79 4.37
N ALA A 289 -5.24 -18.33 5.43
CA ALA A 289 -4.81 -19.16 6.56
C ALA A 289 -5.38 -18.59 7.87
N PRO A 290 -5.79 -19.46 8.82
CA PRO A 290 -6.24 -18.99 10.13
C PRO A 290 -5.08 -18.32 10.88
N LEU A 291 -5.42 -17.26 11.65
CA LEU A 291 -4.51 -16.59 12.56
C LEU A 291 -4.94 -16.85 14.00
N ALA A 292 -3.97 -17.20 14.85
CA ALA A 292 -4.19 -17.29 16.29
C ALA A 292 -4.25 -15.91 16.95
N GLU A 293 -3.51 -14.95 16.42
CA GLU A 293 -3.43 -13.57 16.92
C GLU A 293 -3.02 -12.62 15.80
N ALA A 294 -3.49 -11.38 15.84
CA ALA A 294 -3.06 -10.29 14.97
C ALA A 294 -2.55 -9.12 15.81
N GLY A 295 -1.27 -8.77 15.68
CA GLY A 295 -0.61 -7.65 16.35
C GLY A 295 -0.48 -6.39 15.48
N PRO A 296 0.15 -5.32 15.99
CA PRO A 296 0.35 -4.06 15.27
C PRO A 296 0.99 -4.29 13.90
N GLY A 297 0.59 -3.51 12.90
CA GLY A 297 1.05 -3.64 11.51
C GLY A 297 0.43 -4.79 10.72
N THR A 298 -0.25 -5.75 11.37
CA THR A 298 -0.83 -6.91 10.70
C THR A 298 -2.06 -6.52 9.87
N LEU A 299 -2.10 -7.00 8.62
CA LEU A 299 -3.32 -7.06 7.82
C LEU A 299 -4.01 -8.40 8.08
N CYS A 300 -5.24 -8.35 8.52
CA CYS A 300 -6.02 -9.56 8.80
C CYS A 300 -7.49 -9.38 8.41
N ALA A 301 -8.19 -10.49 8.29
CA ALA A 301 -9.62 -10.50 8.04
C ALA A 301 -10.34 -11.15 9.23
N ALA A 302 -11.36 -10.46 9.74
CA ALA A 302 -12.17 -10.89 10.87
C ALA A 302 -13.62 -11.15 10.44
N ALA A 303 -14.18 -12.24 10.95
CA ALA A 303 -15.60 -12.54 10.83
C ALA A 303 -16.32 -12.19 12.14
N GLY A 304 -17.55 -11.66 12.04
CA GLY A 304 -18.41 -11.39 13.20
C GLY A 304 -18.51 -9.92 13.62
N LEU A 305 -17.81 -8.99 12.94
CA LEU A 305 -17.75 -7.57 13.30
C LEU A 305 -18.92 -6.74 12.76
N GLY A 306 -20.16 -7.08 13.03
CA GLY A 306 -21.32 -6.22 12.79
C GLY A 306 -21.39 -5.52 11.41
N ARG A 307 -21.89 -4.28 11.40
CA ARG A 307 -22.09 -3.48 10.17
C ARG A 307 -21.02 -2.41 9.94
N VAL A 308 -19.78 -2.65 10.37
CA VAL A 308 -18.69 -1.70 10.13
C VAL A 308 -18.45 -1.48 8.63
N MET A 309 -17.97 -0.29 8.27
CA MET A 309 -17.70 0.12 6.90
C MET A 309 -16.21 0.38 6.69
N PRO A 310 -15.70 0.34 5.45
CA PRO A 310 -14.35 0.79 5.18
C PRO A 310 -14.13 2.22 5.66
N GLY A 311 -12.98 2.45 6.32
CA GLY A 311 -12.65 3.71 6.99
C GLY A 311 -12.91 3.70 8.50
N ASP A 312 -13.84 2.88 8.99
CA ASP A 312 -14.13 2.80 10.42
C ASP A 312 -12.93 2.37 11.24
N VAL A 313 -12.84 2.90 12.45
CA VAL A 313 -11.91 2.45 13.49
C VAL A 313 -12.67 1.57 14.47
N VAL A 314 -12.12 0.41 14.77
CA VAL A 314 -12.68 -0.58 15.72
C VAL A 314 -11.72 -0.81 16.89
N GLY A 315 -12.25 -1.23 18.04
CA GLY A 315 -11.47 -1.40 19.28
C GLY A 315 -11.55 -0.16 20.19
N ALA A 316 -10.46 0.17 20.88
CA ALA A 316 -10.34 1.41 21.63
C ALA A 316 -10.60 2.58 20.69
N ASP A 317 -11.28 3.61 21.04
CA ASP A 317 -11.65 4.76 20.19
C ASP A 317 -12.50 4.38 18.96
N ALA A 318 -13.37 3.36 19.07
CA ALA A 318 -14.27 2.97 18.01
C ALA A 318 -15.09 4.17 17.49
N ARG A 319 -14.91 4.47 16.19
CA ARG A 319 -15.56 5.62 15.56
C ARG A 319 -15.82 5.37 14.08
N PRO A 320 -16.86 6.01 13.49
CA PRO A 320 -17.06 6.01 12.06
C PRO A 320 -15.84 6.59 11.32
N GLY A 321 -15.54 6.03 10.17
CA GLY A 321 -14.51 6.55 9.29
C GLY A 321 -14.90 7.87 8.64
N MET A 322 -13.89 8.58 8.13
CA MET A 322 -14.15 9.72 7.24
C MET A 322 -14.75 9.22 5.92
N PRO A 323 -15.69 9.98 5.33
CA PRO A 323 -16.21 9.64 4.03
C PRO A 323 -15.07 9.67 3.00
N PRO A 324 -15.15 8.84 1.93
CA PRO A 324 -14.17 8.87 0.85
C PRO A 324 -13.99 10.27 0.28
N ALA A 325 -12.74 10.66 0.01
CA ALA A 325 -12.43 11.95 -0.63
C ALA A 325 -12.92 11.97 -2.09
N LEU A 326 -12.83 10.81 -2.74
CA LEU A 326 -13.35 10.62 -4.09
C LEU A 326 -14.85 10.28 -4.02
N ARG A 327 -15.69 11.27 -4.31
CA ARG A 327 -17.15 11.08 -4.37
C ARG A 327 -17.59 10.89 -5.82
N PRO A 328 -18.49 9.90 -6.10
CA PRO A 328 -19.09 9.79 -7.42
C PRO A 328 -19.88 11.06 -7.75
N LEU A 329 -19.65 11.62 -8.93
CA LEU A 329 -20.37 12.79 -9.43
C LEU A 329 -21.78 12.44 -9.88
N LEU A 330 -22.00 11.18 -10.28
CA LEU A 330 -23.27 10.65 -10.73
C LEU A 330 -23.61 9.39 -9.95
N SER A 331 -24.88 9.22 -9.64
CA SER A 331 -25.43 8.00 -9.05
C SER A 331 -26.61 7.54 -9.88
N ALA A 332 -26.75 6.20 -10.01
CA ALA A 332 -27.90 5.60 -10.65
C ALA A 332 -28.53 4.57 -9.71
N GLN A 333 -29.85 4.51 -9.70
CA GLN A 333 -30.59 3.47 -8.98
C GLN A 333 -30.94 2.35 -9.94
N VAL A 334 -30.48 1.14 -9.62
CA VAL A 334 -30.87 -0.06 -10.36
C VAL A 334 -32.09 -0.65 -9.69
N LEU A 335 -33.19 -0.72 -10.42
CA LEU A 335 -34.45 -1.28 -9.94
C LEU A 335 -34.62 -2.71 -10.45
N ALA A 336 -34.99 -3.61 -9.55
CA ALA A 336 -35.37 -4.98 -9.95
C ALA A 336 -36.66 -4.94 -10.78
N GLY A 337 -36.63 -5.54 -11.96
CA GLY A 337 -37.82 -5.74 -12.74
C GLY A 337 -38.76 -6.80 -12.09
N PRO A 338 -40.04 -6.88 -12.53
CA PRO A 338 -41.03 -7.78 -11.91
C PRO A 338 -40.61 -9.26 -11.91
N ALA A 339 -39.79 -9.67 -12.87
CA ALA A 339 -39.32 -11.06 -13.01
C ALA A 339 -37.98 -11.34 -12.25
N LEU A 340 -37.33 -10.31 -11.68
CA LEU A 340 -36.04 -10.48 -11.02
C LEU A 340 -36.15 -10.11 -9.54
N PRO A 341 -36.05 -11.08 -8.60
CA PRO A 341 -36.07 -10.79 -7.19
C PRO A 341 -34.93 -9.84 -6.78
N PRO A 342 -35.15 -8.88 -5.87
CA PRO A 342 -34.12 -7.93 -5.44
C PRO A 342 -32.82 -8.59 -4.97
N ARG A 343 -32.91 -9.75 -4.31
CA ARG A 343 -31.77 -10.54 -3.88
C ARG A 343 -30.93 -11.03 -5.06
N ARG A 344 -31.59 -11.49 -6.12
CA ARG A 344 -30.93 -11.97 -7.34
C ARG A 344 -30.27 -10.81 -8.11
N LEU A 345 -30.93 -9.64 -8.10
CA LEU A 345 -30.33 -8.43 -8.66
C LEU A 345 -29.03 -8.08 -7.92
N LEU A 346 -29.02 -8.15 -6.58
CA LEU A 346 -27.83 -7.85 -5.76
C LEU A 346 -26.69 -8.86 -6.01
N GLU A 347 -26.99 -10.09 -6.35
CA GLU A 347 -26.00 -11.13 -6.71
C GLU A 347 -25.39 -10.90 -8.12
N LEU A 348 -26.07 -10.16 -8.97
CA LEU A 348 -25.66 -9.85 -10.34
C LEU A 348 -24.91 -8.51 -10.46
N LEU A 349 -25.07 -7.63 -9.47
CA LEU A 349 -24.35 -6.35 -9.36
C LEU A 349 -23.03 -6.51 -8.58
#